data_379aedf5bcedec4eed53eefc94bab60c
#
_entry.id   379aedf5bcedec4eed53eefc94bab60c
#
_cell.length_a   1.000
_cell.length_b   1.000
_cell.length_c   1.000
_cell.angle_alpha   90.00
_cell.angle_beta   90.00
_cell.angle_gamma   90.00
#
_symmetry.space_group_name_H-M   'P 1'
#
loop_
_entity.id
_entity.type
_entity.pdbx_description
1 polymer ?
#
loop_
_entity_poly.entity_id
_entity_poly.type
_entity_poly.pdbx_seq_one_letter_code
_entity_poly.pdbx_strand_id
1 'polypeptide(L)'
;MRKLVYYVAITLDGRIAGPGGEFDFFPTGDERQSAAYASRVNALYPETLPTAVRAAIGLADAPNRHFDTVLMGGGTYRPALDAGITSPYAHLRQYVVSATLAPADVDPAVTVVPGDPVGLVRTLKAEEGPGRDIWLCGGGRLAGALLPEIDELLVKSYPVIVGAGVPAFDGAFAPTVFEVAERTAFPNGVTLTRLTRRPADGPPSRP
;
A
#
# COMPACT_ATOMS: atom_id res chain seq x y z
N MET A 1 4.77 -8.32 -17.46
CA MET A 1 4.50 -9.00 -16.16
C MET A 1 4.06 -7.91 -15.17
N ARG A 2 3.01 -8.13 -14.42
CA ARG A 2 2.46 -7.21 -13.41
C ARG A 2 3.44 -7.07 -12.24
N LYS A 3 3.55 -5.87 -11.68
CA LYS A 3 4.43 -5.61 -10.52
C LYS A 3 3.62 -5.68 -9.21
N LEU A 4 4.27 -6.06 -8.12
CA LEU A 4 3.79 -5.81 -6.77
C LEU A 4 4.38 -4.49 -6.28
N VAL A 5 3.54 -3.50 -6.03
CA VAL A 5 3.93 -2.17 -5.60
C VAL A 5 3.43 -1.91 -4.17
N TYR A 6 4.33 -1.70 -3.24
CA TYR A 6 3.97 -1.31 -1.87
C TYR A 6 3.80 0.20 -1.79
N TYR A 7 2.53 0.64 -1.77
CA TYR A 7 2.18 2.06 -1.63
C TYR A 7 1.74 2.34 -0.20
N VAL A 8 2.54 3.10 0.53
CA VAL A 8 2.43 3.22 1.98
C VAL A 8 2.78 4.63 2.48
N ALA A 9 2.09 5.07 3.54
CA ALA A 9 2.46 6.23 4.34
C ALA A 9 3.35 5.77 5.50
N ILE A 10 4.45 6.47 5.74
CA ILE A 10 5.37 6.17 6.85
C ILE A 10 5.75 7.45 7.62
N THR A 11 6.05 7.29 8.89
CA THR A 11 6.76 8.28 9.71
C THR A 11 8.26 8.29 9.40
N LEU A 12 9.01 9.28 9.90
CA LEU A 12 10.48 9.32 9.75
C LEU A 12 11.18 8.13 10.42
N ASP A 13 10.57 7.57 11.46
CA ASP A 13 11.06 6.36 12.15
C ASP A 13 10.43 5.05 11.61
N GLY A 14 9.84 5.10 10.39
CA GLY A 14 9.40 3.92 9.63
C GLY A 14 8.14 3.23 10.16
N ARG A 15 7.22 3.96 10.80
CA ARG A 15 5.94 3.43 11.27
C ARG A 15 4.82 3.76 10.30
N ILE A 16 3.87 2.83 10.17
CA ILE A 16 2.68 2.98 9.33
C ILE A 16 1.41 3.23 10.14
N ALA A 17 1.46 2.93 11.43
CA ALA A 17 0.38 3.14 12.39
C ALA A 17 0.95 3.18 13.81
N GLY A 18 0.20 3.71 14.75
CA GLY A 18 0.47 3.63 16.18
C GLY A 18 0.33 2.20 16.73
N PRO A 19 0.62 1.98 18.03
CA PRO A 19 0.54 0.65 18.66
C PRO A 19 -0.87 0.03 18.64
N GLY A 20 -1.93 0.85 18.70
CA GLY A 20 -3.33 0.44 18.59
C GLY A 20 -3.89 0.46 17.16
N GLY A 21 -3.07 0.78 16.17
CA GLY A 21 -3.49 0.90 14.78
C GLY A 21 -3.91 2.33 14.38
N GLU A 22 -3.66 3.31 15.22
CA GLU A 22 -3.95 4.72 14.94
C GLU A 22 -3.16 5.21 13.73
N PHE A 23 -3.76 6.06 12.89
CA PHE A 23 -3.12 6.64 11.71
C PHE A 23 -3.51 8.12 11.47
N ASP A 24 -4.28 8.70 12.37
CA ASP A 24 -4.76 10.10 12.32
C ASP A 24 -3.69 11.13 12.73
N PHE A 25 -2.56 10.66 13.25
CA PHE A 25 -1.43 11.48 13.67
C PHE A 25 -0.55 11.99 12.51
N PHE A 26 -0.73 11.51 11.29
CA PHE A 26 0.04 11.97 10.14
C PHE A 26 -0.27 13.45 9.83
N PRO A 27 0.73 14.37 9.89
CA PRO A 27 0.50 15.78 9.67
C PRO A 27 0.13 16.05 8.21
N THR A 28 -0.96 16.76 7.99
CA THR A 28 -1.43 17.14 6.64
C THR A 28 -1.04 18.59 6.24
N GLY A 29 -0.53 19.38 7.20
CA GLY A 29 -0.27 20.81 7.03
C GLY A 29 -1.54 21.66 7.27
N ASP A 30 -1.50 22.92 6.87
CA ASP A 30 -2.69 23.76 6.87
C ASP A 30 -3.70 23.31 5.80
N GLU A 31 -4.90 23.91 5.80
CA GLU A 31 -5.98 23.54 4.88
C GLU A 31 -5.57 23.64 3.40
N ARG A 32 -4.85 24.70 3.01
CA ARG A 32 -4.38 24.89 1.64
C ARG A 32 -3.34 23.87 1.23
N GLN A 33 -2.39 23.58 2.12
CA GLN A 33 -1.35 22.58 1.91
C GLN A 33 -1.94 21.17 1.81
N SER A 34 -2.89 20.84 2.70
CA SER A 34 -3.61 19.57 2.71
C SER A 34 -4.40 19.38 1.41
N ALA A 35 -5.16 20.39 0.99
CA ALA A 35 -5.93 20.33 -0.25
C ALA A 35 -5.04 20.17 -1.49
N ALA A 36 -3.94 20.92 -1.58
CA ALA A 36 -2.98 20.81 -2.69
C ALA A 36 -2.31 19.43 -2.75
N TYR A 37 -1.89 18.89 -1.60
CA TYR A 37 -1.34 17.55 -1.48
C TYR A 37 -2.35 16.49 -1.90
N ALA A 38 -3.56 16.51 -1.32
CA ALA A 38 -4.62 15.56 -1.63
C ALA A 38 -5.00 15.59 -3.11
N SER A 39 -5.22 16.78 -3.67
CA SER A 39 -5.54 16.95 -5.10
C SER A 39 -4.48 16.30 -6.00
N ARG A 40 -3.19 16.54 -5.71
CA ARG A 40 -2.10 15.99 -6.53
C ARG A 40 -1.98 14.49 -6.41
N VAL A 41 -2.01 13.94 -5.18
CA VAL A 41 -1.88 12.51 -4.93
C VAL A 41 -3.09 11.74 -5.46
N ASN A 42 -4.31 12.26 -5.27
CA ASN A 42 -5.53 11.63 -5.75
C ASN A 42 -5.60 11.66 -7.29
N ALA A 43 -5.07 12.68 -7.95
CA ALA A 43 -4.96 12.72 -9.40
C ALA A 43 -3.94 11.71 -9.95
N LEU A 44 -2.86 11.42 -9.21
CA LEU A 44 -1.86 10.43 -9.60
C LEU A 44 -2.35 9.01 -9.38
N TYR A 45 -2.96 8.73 -8.23
CA TYR A 45 -3.35 7.38 -7.78
C TYR A 45 -4.83 7.35 -7.34
N PRO A 46 -5.79 7.67 -8.22
CA PRO A 46 -7.21 7.74 -7.86
C PRO A 46 -7.75 6.41 -7.33
N GLU A 47 -7.22 5.30 -7.79
CA GLU A 47 -7.61 3.95 -7.40
C GLU A 47 -7.22 3.57 -5.97
N THR A 48 -6.32 4.32 -5.33
CA THR A 48 -5.92 4.04 -3.94
C THR A 48 -6.84 4.66 -2.90
N LEU A 49 -7.84 5.40 -3.34
CA LEU A 49 -8.91 5.91 -2.49
C LEU A 49 -10.02 4.88 -2.31
N PRO A 50 -10.59 4.73 -1.12
CA PRO A 50 -11.81 3.94 -0.95
C PRO A 50 -12.93 4.38 -1.91
N THR A 51 -13.73 3.43 -2.39
CA THR A 51 -14.79 3.69 -3.38
C THR A 51 -15.77 4.79 -2.94
N ALA A 52 -16.15 4.80 -1.66
CA ALA A 52 -17.03 5.83 -1.10
C ALA A 52 -16.38 7.22 -1.10
N VAL A 53 -15.06 7.30 -0.80
CA VAL A 53 -14.30 8.56 -0.83
C VAL A 53 -14.19 9.08 -2.26
N ARG A 54 -13.90 8.21 -3.25
CA ARG A 54 -13.89 8.59 -4.67
C ARG A 54 -15.20 9.24 -5.10
N ALA A 55 -16.33 8.63 -4.71
CA ALA A 55 -17.65 9.18 -5.02
C ALA A 55 -17.88 10.55 -4.37
N ALA A 56 -17.50 10.70 -3.09
CA ALA A 56 -17.69 11.94 -2.35
C ALA A 56 -16.90 13.14 -2.91
N ILE A 57 -15.75 12.89 -3.56
CA ILE A 57 -14.88 13.96 -4.12
C ILE A 57 -14.94 14.05 -5.65
N GLY A 58 -15.95 13.45 -6.29
CA GLY A 58 -16.19 13.54 -7.73
C GLY A 58 -15.22 12.72 -8.60
N LEU A 59 -14.59 11.68 -8.03
CA LEU A 59 -13.69 10.75 -8.73
C LEU A 59 -14.31 9.35 -8.94
N ALA A 60 -15.64 9.21 -8.83
CA ALA A 60 -16.31 7.91 -8.99
C ALA A 60 -15.93 7.22 -10.31
N ASP A 61 -15.95 7.96 -11.41
CA ASP A 61 -15.68 7.47 -12.77
C ASP A 61 -14.20 7.61 -13.18
N ALA A 62 -13.32 8.06 -12.27
CA ALA A 62 -11.90 8.18 -12.58
C ALA A 62 -11.32 6.80 -12.92
N PRO A 63 -10.58 6.64 -14.05
CA PRO A 63 -10.02 5.37 -14.42
C PRO A 63 -8.93 4.93 -13.44
N ASN A 64 -8.85 3.65 -13.18
CA ASN A 64 -7.70 3.07 -12.49
C ASN A 64 -6.47 3.26 -13.39
N ARG A 65 -5.43 3.93 -12.88
CA ARG A 65 -4.25 4.30 -13.68
C ARG A 65 -3.12 3.28 -13.56
N HIS A 66 -2.81 2.89 -12.33
CA HIS A 66 -1.66 2.06 -12.00
C HIS A 66 -2.07 0.67 -11.51
N PHE A 67 -3.16 0.58 -10.74
CA PHE A 67 -3.56 -0.65 -10.05
C PHE A 67 -4.95 -1.09 -10.47
N ASP A 68 -5.15 -2.41 -10.62
CA ASP A 68 -6.44 -3.05 -10.77
C ASP A 68 -6.73 -4.07 -9.65
N THR A 69 -5.75 -4.31 -8.80
CA THR A 69 -5.79 -5.30 -7.72
C THR A 69 -5.22 -4.69 -6.46
N VAL A 70 -5.89 -4.89 -5.32
CA VAL A 70 -5.38 -4.52 -3.99
C VAL A 70 -5.22 -5.75 -3.12
N LEU A 71 -4.09 -5.80 -2.40
CA LEU A 71 -3.76 -6.83 -1.42
C LEU A 71 -3.62 -6.19 -0.04
N MET A 72 -4.41 -6.65 0.92
CA MET A 72 -4.47 -6.16 2.29
C MET A 72 -4.18 -7.28 3.28
N GLY A 73 -3.48 -6.99 4.36
CA GLY A 73 -3.49 -7.84 5.54
C GLY A 73 -4.77 -7.65 6.35
N GLY A 74 -5.15 -8.63 7.17
CA GLY A 74 -6.34 -8.54 8.02
C GLY A 74 -6.39 -7.29 8.90
N GLY A 75 -5.24 -6.86 9.47
CA GLY A 75 -5.17 -5.62 10.26
C GLY A 75 -5.39 -4.35 9.44
N THR A 76 -4.99 -4.34 8.17
CA THR A 76 -5.23 -3.21 7.25
C THR A 76 -6.69 -3.13 6.80
N TYR A 77 -7.35 -4.27 6.68
CA TYR A 77 -8.77 -4.35 6.30
C TYR A 77 -9.71 -4.08 7.49
N ARG A 78 -9.28 -4.38 8.72
CA ARG A 78 -10.10 -4.31 9.94
C ARG A 78 -10.82 -2.97 10.14
N PRO A 79 -10.18 -1.78 9.99
CA PRO A 79 -10.85 -0.50 10.18
C PRO A 79 -12.05 -0.29 9.25
N ALA A 80 -12.00 -0.78 8.02
CA ALA A 80 -13.13 -0.72 7.10
C ALA A 80 -14.26 -1.65 7.56
N LEU A 81 -13.92 -2.87 7.96
CA LEU A 81 -14.90 -3.85 8.46
C LEU A 81 -15.60 -3.35 9.73
N ASP A 82 -14.86 -2.78 10.68
CA ASP A 82 -15.41 -2.21 11.92
C ASP A 82 -16.33 -1.01 11.64
N ALA A 83 -16.12 -0.30 10.54
CA ALA A 83 -17.01 0.75 10.03
C ALA A 83 -18.19 0.21 9.19
N GLY A 84 -18.37 -1.11 9.09
CA GLY A 84 -19.42 -1.74 8.29
C GLY A 84 -19.17 -1.72 6.77
N ILE A 85 -17.94 -1.40 6.35
CA ILE A 85 -17.54 -1.34 4.93
C ILE A 85 -16.85 -2.65 4.57
N THR A 86 -17.60 -3.56 3.96
CA THR A 86 -17.10 -4.91 3.61
C THR A 86 -16.39 -4.98 2.26
N SER A 87 -16.49 -3.94 1.41
CA SER A 87 -15.79 -3.83 0.12
C SER A 87 -15.24 -2.41 -0.09
N PRO A 88 -14.17 -2.02 0.62
CA PRO A 88 -13.67 -0.64 0.60
C PRO A 88 -13.16 -0.18 -0.77
N TYR A 89 -12.69 -1.10 -1.60
CA TYR A 89 -12.12 -0.81 -2.94
C TYR A 89 -12.87 -1.59 -4.03
N ALA A 90 -14.22 -1.46 -4.07
CA ALA A 90 -15.08 -2.21 -4.99
C ALA A 90 -14.75 -2.00 -6.49
N HIS A 91 -13.99 -0.96 -6.82
CA HIS A 91 -13.46 -0.69 -8.17
C HIS A 91 -12.17 -1.46 -8.51
N LEU A 92 -11.65 -2.27 -7.56
CA LEU A 92 -10.48 -3.13 -7.69
C LEU A 92 -10.82 -4.58 -7.37
N ARG A 93 -10.02 -5.52 -7.84
CA ARG A 93 -9.98 -6.89 -7.32
C ARG A 93 -9.37 -6.84 -5.92
N GLN A 94 -10.07 -7.36 -4.92
CA GLN A 94 -9.68 -7.24 -3.52
C GLN A 94 -9.29 -8.59 -2.94
N TYR A 95 -8.12 -8.65 -2.34
CA TYR A 95 -7.61 -9.82 -1.60
C TYR A 95 -7.26 -9.42 -0.17
N VAL A 96 -7.73 -10.20 0.80
CA VAL A 96 -7.41 -10.01 2.22
C VAL A 96 -6.69 -11.24 2.74
N VAL A 97 -5.42 -11.10 3.10
CA VAL A 97 -4.62 -12.16 3.71
C VAL A 97 -4.90 -12.20 5.21
N SER A 98 -5.63 -13.23 5.65
CA SER A 98 -5.99 -13.41 7.04
C SER A 98 -6.31 -14.88 7.34
N ALA A 99 -5.69 -15.43 8.38
CA ALA A 99 -5.99 -16.78 8.85
C ALA A 99 -7.24 -16.85 9.75
N THR A 100 -7.77 -15.70 10.18
CA THR A 100 -8.87 -15.63 11.16
C THR A 100 -10.16 -15.02 10.61
N LEU A 101 -10.11 -14.37 9.46
CA LEU A 101 -11.28 -13.77 8.81
C LEU A 101 -12.01 -14.86 8.03
N ALA A 102 -13.31 -15.03 8.30
CA ALA A 102 -14.10 -15.98 7.52
C ALA A 102 -14.62 -15.30 6.22
N PRO A 103 -14.67 -16.05 5.09
CA PRO A 103 -15.26 -15.53 3.85
C PRO A 103 -16.71 -15.04 4.00
N ALA A 104 -17.46 -15.59 4.96
CA ALA A 104 -18.84 -15.16 5.22
C ALA A 104 -18.95 -13.78 5.89
N ASP A 105 -17.85 -13.26 6.46
CA ASP A 105 -17.82 -11.97 7.15
C ASP A 105 -17.50 -10.80 6.21
N VAL A 106 -17.27 -11.07 4.92
CA VAL A 106 -16.88 -10.07 3.93
C VAL A 106 -17.83 -10.06 2.73
N ASP A 107 -17.74 -9.02 1.92
CA ASP A 107 -18.44 -8.95 0.64
C ASP A 107 -17.97 -10.10 -0.29
N PRO A 108 -18.86 -10.75 -1.06
CA PRO A 108 -18.49 -11.80 -2.02
C PRO A 108 -17.44 -11.36 -3.07
N ALA A 109 -17.31 -10.06 -3.33
CA ALA A 109 -16.28 -9.51 -4.22
C ALA A 109 -14.89 -9.43 -3.57
N VAL A 110 -14.76 -9.75 -2.27
CA VAL A 110 -13.48 -9.78 -1.54
C VAL A 110 -13.04 -11.21 -1.36
N THR A 111 -11.86 -11.54 -1.87
CA THR A 111 -11.27 -12.88 -1.72
C THR A 111 -10.45 -12.94 -0.43
N VAL A 112 -10.87 -13.76 0.53
CA VAL A 112 -10.08 -14.05 1.73
C VAL A 112 -9.05 -15.15 1.42
N VAL A 113 -7.80 -14.89 1.76
CA VAL A 113 -6.66 -15.78 1.55
C VAL A 113 -6.11 -16.21 2.92
N PRO A 114 -6.32 -17.44 3.37
CA PRO A 114 -5.95 -17.86 4.72
C PRO A 114 -4.45 -18.09 4.93
N GLY A 115 -3.69 -18.23 3.83
CA GLY A 115 -2.24 -18.48 3.86
C GLY A 115 -1.59 -18.27 2.51
N ASP A 116 -0.30 -18.53 2.41
CA ASP A 116 0.54 -18.43 1.20
C ASP A 116 0.36 -17.12 0.38
N PRO A 117 0.63 -15.96 0.95
CA PRO A 117 0.56 -14.71 0.20
C PRO A 117 1.60 -14.64 -0.94
N VAL A 118 2.70 -15.38 -0.83
CA VAL A 118 3.75 -15.42 -1.86
C VAL A 118 3.25 -16.15 -3.10
N GLY A 119 2.64 -17.32 -2.93
CA GLY A 119 2.04 -18.08 -4.03
C GLY A 119 0.93 -17.30 -4.71
N LEU A 120 0.07 -16.63 -3.94
CA LEU A 120 -0.95 -15.73 -4.49
C LEU A 120 -0.32 -14.64 -5.37
N VAL A 121 0.67 -13.92 -4.86
CA VAL A 121 1.32 -12.81 -5.60
C VAL A 121 1.97 -13.32 -6.89
N ARG A 122 2.65 -14.45 -6.84
CA ARG A 122 3.26 -15.07 -8.04
C ARG A 122 2.21 -15.42 -9.09
N THR A 123 1.08 -15.99 -8.67
CA THR A 123 -0.06 -16.28 -9.55
C THR A 123 -0.61 -15.01 -10.18
N LEU A 124 -0.85 -13.96 -9.38
CA LEU A 124 -1.36 -12.67 -9.88
C LEU A 124 -0.37 -11.99 -10.84
N LYS A 125 0.94 -12.09 -10.59
CA LYS A 125 1.98 -11.55 -11.47
C LYS A 125 2.06 -12.29 -12.80
N ALA A 126 1.78 -13.58 -12.82
CA ALA A 126 1.82 -14.43 -13.99
C ALA A 126 0.57 -14.32 -14.88
N GLU A 127 -0.48 -13.64 -14.44
CA GLU A 127 -1.69 -13.43 -15.24
C GLU A 127 -1.34 -12.73 -16.55
N GLU A 128 -1.80 -13.31 -17.66
CA GLU A 128 -1.65 -12.73 -18.99
C GLU A 128 -2.76 -11.70 -19.28
N GLY A 129 -2.46 -10.73 -20.15
CA GLY A 129 -3.43 -9.73 -20.59
C GLY A 129 -3.08 -8.30 -20.19
N PRO A 130 -3.99 -7.35 -20.46
CA PRO A 130 -3.77 -5.91 -20.24
C PRO A 130 -3.91 -5.47 -18.77
N GLY A 131 -3.64 -6.37 -17.82
CA GLY A 131 -3.72 -6.07 -16.37
C GLY A 131 -2.76 -4.95 -15.95
N ARG A 132 -3.18 -4.22 -14.90
CA ARG A 132 -2.35 -3.23 -14.20
C ARG A 132 -1.57 -3.90 -13.07
N ASP A 133 -0.76 -3.11 -12.38
CA ASP A 133 0.03 -3.58 -11.25
C ASP A 133 -0.84 -3.92 -10.04
N ILE A 134 -0.26 -4.61 -9.06
CA ILE A 134 -0.87 -5.05 -7.83
C ILE A 134 -0.45 -4.08 -6.73
N TRP A 135 -1.42 -3.44 -6.09
CA TRP A 135 -1.17 -2.58 -4.94
C TRP A 135 -1.12 -3.41 -3.65
N LEU A 136 0.04 -3.48 -3.02
CA LEU A 136 0.14 -3.88 -1.61
C LEU A 136 -0.21 -2.68 -0.74
N CYS A 137 -1.40 -2.72 -0.13
CA CYS A 137 -1.88 -1.67 0.78
C CYS A 137 -1.19 -1.75 2.15
N GLY A 138 -0.82 -2.94 2.59
CA GLY A 138 -0.17 -3.20 3.87
C GLY A 138 -0.85 -4.35 4.64
N GLY A 139 -0.58 -4.64 5.93
CA GLY A 139 0.33 -4.00 6.87
C GLY A 139 1.74 -4.59 6.87
N GLY A 140 2.52 -4.17 7.87
CA GLY A 140 3.94 -4.47 7.96
C GLY A 140 4.31 -5.94 7.94
N ARG A 141 3.53 -6.83 8.59
CA ARG A 141 3.75 -8.29 8.54
C ARG A 141 3.60 -8.83 7.13
N LEU A 142 2.56 -8.41 6.41
CA LEU A 142 2.34 -8.83 5.04
C LEU A 142 3.44 -8.28 4.12
N ALA A 143 3.83 -7.02 4.31
CA ALA A 143 4.93 -6.41 3.56
C ALA A 143 6.27 -7.11 3.84
N GLY A 144 6.55 -7.49 5.09
CA GLY A 144 7.73 -8.27 5.46
C GLY A 144 7.75 -9.65 4.80
N ALA A 145 6.62 -10.38 4.83
CA ALA A 145 6.48 -11.68 4.19
C ALA A 145 6.62 -11.60 2.66
N LEU A 146 6.15 -10.52 2.06
CA LEU A 146 6.18 -10.28 0.61
C LEU A 146 7.42 -9.51 0.14
N LEU A 147 8.36 -9.15 1.02
CA LEU A 147 9.54 -8.39 0.64
C LEU A 147 10.30 -9.00 -0.55
N PRO A 148 10.46 -10.32 -0.70
CA PRO A 148 11.09 -10.91 -1.89
C PRO A 148 10.33 -10.66 -3.21
N GLU A 149 9.03 -10.43 -3.13
CA GLU A 149 8.15 -10.26 -4.30
C GLU A 149 7.85 -8.79 -4.64
N ILE A 150 8.19 -7.84 -3.75
CA ILE A 150 7.95 -6.40 -3.99
C ILE A 150 8.90 -5.90 -5.08
N ASP A 151 8.36 -5.37 -6.16
CA ASP A 151 9.12 -4.81 -7.29
C ASP A 151 9.38 -3.31 -7.12
N GLU A 152 8.39 -2.59 -6.59
CA GLU A 152 8.48 -1.14 -6.38
C GLU A 152 7.92 -0.73 -5.01
N LEU A 153 8.46 0.37 -4.50
CA LEU A 153 7.92 1.07 -3.34
C LEU A 153 7.42 2.45 -3.76
N LEU A 154 6.25 2.82 -3.30
CA LEU A 154 5.72 4.19 -3.36
C LEU A 154 5.55 4.67 -1.92
N VAL A 155 6.53 5.40 -1.42
CA VAL A 155 6.61 5.80 -0.01
C VAL A 155 6.21 7.25 0.15
N LYS A 156 5.11 7.49 0.89
CA LYS A 156 4.73 8.80 1.42
C LYS A 156 5.40 8.97 2.78
N SER A 157 6.52 9.68 2.83
CA SER A 157 7.21 9.97 4.09
C SER A 157 6.72 11.27 4.68
N TYR A 158 6.17 11.19 5.89
CA TYR A 158 5.63 12.31 6.65
C TYR A 158 6.65 12.81 7.67
N PRO A 159 6.75 14.14 7.91
CA PRO A 159 7.71 14.73 8.82
C PRO A 159 7.27 14.59 10.30
N VAL A 160 7.11 13.35 10.76
CA VAL A 160 6.70 13.01 12.13
C VAL A 160 7.48 11.79 12.63
N ILE A 161 7.77 11.78 13.92
CA ILE A 161 8.36 10.64 14.66
C ILE A 161 7.36 10.26 15.75
N VAL A 162 7.08 8.98 15.89
CA VAL A 162 6.13 8.47 16.89
C VAL A 162 6.77 7.55 17.94
N GLY A 163 7.99 7.06 17.71
CA GLY A 163 8.77 6.25 18.64
C GLY A 163 8.31 4.79 18.76
N ALA A 164 7.01 4.52 18.70
CA ALA A 164 6.43 3.19 18.78
C ALA A 164 5.31 3.04 17.76
N GLY A 165 4.95 1.79 17.41
CA GLY A 165 3.87 1.50 16.46
C GLY A 165 4.20 0.38 15.49
N VAL A 166 3.33 0.18 14.52
CA VAL A 166 3.43 -0.85 13.49
C VAL A 166 4.53 -0.47 12.50
N PRO A 167 5.58 -1.28 12.32
CA PRO A 167 6.64 -0.99 11.35
C PRO A 167 6.14 -1.15 9.91
N ALA A 168 6.74 -0.43 8.97
CA ALA A 168 6.44 -0.58 7.54
C ALA A 168 6.78 -1.98 7.01
N PHE A 169 7.81 -2.60 7.58
CA PHE A 169 8.18 -4.00 7.32
C PHE A 169 8.42 -4.71 8.65
N ASP A 170 7.72 -5.83 8.85
CA ASP A 170 7.87 -6.70 10.02
C ASP A 170 8.14 -8.12 9.52
N GLY A 171 9.40 -8.52 9.54
CA GLY A 171 9.87 -9.79 8.98
C GLY A 171 11.32 -10.11 9.37
N ALA A 172 11.88 -11.14 8.76
CA ALA A 172 13.27 -11.54 8.98
C ALA A 172 14.27 -10.49 8.46
N PHE A 173 15.47 -10.46 9.02
CA PHE A 173 16.57 -9.64 8.53
C PHE A 173 16.95 -10.08 7.11
N ALA A 174 16.61 -9.25 6.12
CA ALA A 174 16.84 -9.49 4.70
C ALA A 174 17.13 -8.16 3.97
N PRO A 175 18.40 -7.68 4.00
CA PRO A 175 18.75 -6.45 3.30
C PRO A 175 18.38 -6.53 1.82
N THR A 176 17.52 -5.60 1.40
CA THR A 176 17.01 -5.52 0.03
C THR A 176 17.23 -4.10 -0.48
N VAL A 177 17.91 -3.97 -1.61
CA VAL A 177 18.29 -2.67 -2.15
C VAL A 177 17.26 -2.21 -3.17
N PHE A 178 16.83 -0.94 -3.02
CA PHE A 178 15.98 -0.24 -3.96
C PHE A 178 16.70 1.04 -4.41
N GLU A 179 16.47 1.43 -5.66
CA GLU A 179 17.00 2.67 -6.24
C GLU A 179 15.88 3.71 -6.35
N VAL A 180 16.21 4.97 -6.03
CA VAL A 180 15.26 6.07 -6.18
C VAL A 180 15.05 6.36 -7.67
N ALA A 181 13.83 6.10 -8.16
CA ALA A 181 13.42 6.42 -9.52
C ALA A 181 12.86 7.84 -9.64
N GLU A 182 12.09 8.28 -8.62
CA GLU A 182 11.46 9.60 -8.61
C GLU A 182 11.22 10.06 -7.18
N ARG A 183 11.30 11.37 -6.95
CA ARG A 183 10.93 11.98 -5.67
C ARG A 183 10.23 13.31 -5.87
N THR A 184 9.08 13.47 -5.25
CA THR A 184 8.29 14.71 -5.22
C THR A 184 8.15 15.18 -3.78
N ALA A 185 8.47 16.44 -3.52
CA ALA A 185 8.24 17.09 -2.23
C ALA A 185 6.97 17.96 -2.30
N PHE A 186 6.23 18.01 -1.20
CA PHE A 186 5.01 18.79 -1.07
C PHE A 186 5.16 19.89 -0.03
N PRO A 187 4.38 21.01 -0.16
CA PRO A 187 4.48 22.15 0.76
C PRO A 187 4.19 21.80 2.25
N ASN A 188 3.44 20.73 2.51
CA ASN A 188 3.17 20.23 3.86
C ASN A 188 4.33 19.40 4.46
N GLY A 189 5.48 19.34 3.79
CA GLY A 189 6.66 18.59 4.23
C GLY A 189 6.63 17.09 3.87
N VAL A 190 5.53 16.58 3.31
CA VAL A 190 5.47 15.19 2.83
C VAL A 190 6.34 15.01 1.59
N THR A 191 7.02 13.88 1.49
CA THR A 191 7.67 13.47 0.25
C THR A 191 7.05 12.18 -0.27
N LEU A 192 6.76 12.11 -1.58
CA LEU A 192 6.40 10.88 -2.28
C LEU A 192 7.65 10.41 -3.04
N THR A 193 8.15 9.23 -2.69
CA THR A 193 9.33 8.64 -3.33
C THR A 193 8.93 7.32 -3.98
N ARG A 194 9.19 7.19 -5.29
CA ARG A 194 9.12 5.93 -6.01
C ARG A 194 10.50 5.30 -6.07
N LEU A 195 10.59 4.05 -5.61
CA LEU A 195 11.81 3.27 -5.62
C LEU A 195 11.56 1.97 -6.39
N THR A 196 12.53 1.55 -7.19
CA THR A 196 12.51 0.29 -7.93
C THR A 196 13.50 -0.69 -7.31
N ARG A 197 13.12 -1.96 -7.24
CA ARG A 197 14.04 -2.99 -6.76
C ARG A 197 15.26 -3.06 -7.68
N ARG A 198 16.45 -3.04 -7.07
CA ARG A 198 17.66 -3.39 -7.81
C ARG A 198 17.64 -4.90 -8.10
N PRO A 199 17.86 -5.33 -9.36
CA PRO A 199 18.12 -6.74 -9.63
C PRO A 199 19.23 -7.26 -8.70
N ALA A 200 19.12 -8.52 -8.30
CA ALA A 200 20.21 -9.14 -7.55
C ALA A 200 21.42 -9.28 -8.49
N ASP A 201 22.21 -8.22 -8.59
CA ASP A 201 23.51 -8.28 -9.23
C ASP A 201 24.40 -9.26 -8.46
N GLY A 202 25.23 -10.01 -9.17
CA GLY A 202 26.24 -10.86 -8.57
C GLY A 202 27.08 -10.09 -7.51
N PRO A 203 27.93 -10.77 -6.73
CA PRO A 203 28.56 -10.22 -5.56
C PRO A 203 29.21 -8.87 -5.87
N PRO A 204 29.10 -7.88 -4.96
CA PRO A 204 29.69 -6.57 -5.18
C PRO A 204 31.17 -6.75 -5.51
N SER A 205 31.58 -6.18 -6.64
CA SER A 205 33.01 -6.03 -6.92
C SER A 205 33.61 -5.27 -5.72
N ARG A 206 34.39 -5.98 -4.91
CA ARG A 206 35.15 -5.36 -3.82
C ARG A 206 36.10 -4.32 -4.41
N PRO A 207 36.24 -3.15 -3.77
CA PRO A 207 37.19 -2.14 -4.15
C PRO A 207 38.64 -2.67 -4.04
#